data_643c712e5ab1d6189ebc11286936ddce
#
_entry.id   643c712e5ab1d6189ebc11286936ddce
#
_cell.length_a   1.000
_cell.length_b   1.000
_cell.length_c   1.000
_cell.angle_alpha   90.00
_cell.angle_beta   90.00
_cell.angle_gamma   90.00
#
_symmetry.space_group_name_H-M   'P 1'
#
loop_
_entity.id
_entity.type
_entity.pdbx_description
1 polymer ?
#
loop_
_entity_poly.entity_id
_entity_poly.type
_entity_poly.pdbx_seq_one_letter_code
_entity_poly.pdbx_strand_id
1 'polypeptide(L)'
;MGKQKREIEYDCVARGMVRYLHIPARKARLLTNMIKGMTVREALNTLAVTPRPSAVPAIKRLLLSVVASVDRKAHPNTDDLIISKVYVDGGPMLRRIQAHAMGRAFRIRRRSCHVTLEIGE
;
A
#
# COMPACT_ATOMS: atom_id res chain seq x y z
N MET A 1 -25.19 11.18 -14.22
CA MET A 1 -23.95 11.93 -13.92
C MET A 1 -23.50 11.57 -12.51
N GLY A 2 -22.38 10.90 -12.39
CA GLY A 2 -21.80 10.57 -11.09
C GLY A 2 -21.42 11.85 -10.35
N LYS A 3 -21.90 12.02 -9.14
CA LYS A 3 -21.42 13.08 -8.25
C LYS A 3 -19.92 12.84 -8.04
N GLN A 4 -19.07 13.75 -8.51
CA GLN A 4 -17.67 13.76 -8.14
C GLN A 4 -17.61 13.86 -6.61
N LYS A 5 -17.10 12.80 -5.97
CA LYS A 5 -16.73 12.89 -4.56
C LYS A 5 -15.69 14.00 -4.46
N ARG A 6 -16.02 15.06 -3.76
CA ARG A 6 -15.02 16.08 -3.41
C ARG A 6 -13.94 15.35 -2.61
N GLU A 7 -12.73 15.32 -3.14
CA GLU A 7 -11.60 14.83 -2.36
C GLU A 7 -11.40 15.81 -1.22
N ILE A 8 -11.52 15.29 0.00
CA ILE A 8 -11.23 16.06 1.19
C ILE A 8 -9.71 16.13 1.27
N GLU A 9 -9.16 17.32 1.21
CA GLU A 9 -7.73 17.53 1.44
C GLU A 9 -7.45 17.49 2.94
N TYR A 10 -6.53 16.60 3.31
CA TYR A 10 -5.99 16.50 4.66
C TYR A 10 -4.58 17.07 4.70
N ASP A 11 -4.23 17.74 5.77
CA ASP A 11 -2.86 18.17 5.99
C ASP A 11 -1.97 16.94 6.26
N CYS A 12 -0.91 16.78 5.47
CA CYS A 12 0.01 15.66 5.60
C CYS A 12 0.84 15.79 6.88
N VAL A 13 0.67 14.86 7.80
CA VAL A 13 1.45 14.79 9.04
C VAL A 13 2.71 13.95 8.85
N ALA A 14 2.58 12.82 8.19
CA ALA A 14 3.71 11.93 7.91
C ALA A 14 3.51 11.19 6.59
N ARG A 15 4.63 10.85 5.96
CA ARG A 15 4.67 10.14 4.70
C ARG A 15 5.71 9.03 4.78
N GLY A 16 5.40 7.88 4.22
CA GLY A 16 6.31 6.76 4.07
C GLY A 16 6.23 6.13 2.68
N MET A 17 7.31 5.51 2.26
CA MET A 17 7.40 4.82 0.99
C MET A 17 8.17 3.50 1.16
N VAL A 18 7.63 2.45 0.56
CA VAL A 18 8.33 1.17 0.36
C VAL A 18 8.66 1.03 -1.11
N ARG A 19 9.93 0.84 -1.42
CA ARG A 19 10.41 0.63 -2.78
C ARG A 19 10.74 -0.84 -3.03
N TYR A 20 10.64 -1.26 -4.29
CA TYR A 20 11.02 -2.61 -4.73
C TYR A 20 10.29 -3.74 -3.99
N LEU A 21 9.03 -3.54 -3.71
CA LEU A 21 8.20 -4.57 -3.11
C LEU A 21 7.90 -5.65 -4.14
N HIS A 22 8.25 -6.91 -3.85
CA HIS A 22 8.09 -8.03 -4.77
C HIS A 22 6.65 -8.53 -4.86
N ILE A 23 5.75 -7.63 -5.15
CA ILE A 23 4.32 -7.88 -5.33
C ILE A 23 3.87 -7.13 -6.58
N PRO A 24 3.02 -7.72 -7.42
CA PRO A 24 2.44 -7.00 -8.55
C PRO A 24 1.65 -5.78 -8.07
N ALA A 25 1.81 -4.64 -8.74
CA ALA A 25 1.11 -3.41 -8.39
C ALA A 25 -0.41 -3.59 -8.32
N ARG A 26 -0.97 -4.41 -9.19
CA ARG A 26 -2.40 -4.74 -9.22
C ARG A 26 -2.89 -5.33 -7.90
N LYS A 27 -2.13 -6.27 -7.33
CA LYS A 27 -2.48 -6.91 -6.04
C LYS A 27 -2.33 -5.96 -4.86
N ALA A 28 -1.28 -5.14 -4.88
CA ALA A 28 -1.07 -4.13 -3.85
C ALA A 28 -2.18 -3.05 -3.88
N ARG A 29 -2.65 -2.65 -5.06
CA ARG A 29 -3.73 -1.67 -5.19
C ARG A 29 -5.05 -2.13 -4.60
N LEU A 30 -5.36 -3.41 -4.61
CA LEU A 30 -6.57 -3.94 -3.97
C LEU A 30 -6.58 -3.63 -2.46
N LEU A 31 -5.47 -3.81 -1.78
CA LEU A 31 -5.35 -3.50 -0.35
C LEU A 31 -5.29 -2.00 -0.08
N THR A 32 -4.53 -1.25 -0.86
CA THR A 32 -4.39 0.19 -0.66
C THR A 32 -5.71 0.93 -0.89
N ASN A 33 -6.50 0.52 -1.86
CA ASN A 33 -7.83 1.09 -2.09
C ASN A 33 -8.79 0.80 -0.95
N MET A 34 -8.64 -0.34 -0.29
CA MET A 34 -9.47 -0.73 0.85
C MET A 34 -9.19 0.12 2.09
N ILE A 35 -7.93 0.44 2.36
CA ILE A 35 -7.52 1.21 3.55
C ILE A 35 -7.54 2.72 3.35
N LYS A 36 -7.61 3.20 2.12
CA LYS A 36 -7.65 4.64 1.81
C LYS A 36 -8.88 5.30 2.44
N GLY A 37 -8.66 6.36 3.19
CA GLY A 37 -9.73 7.11 3.87
C GLY A 37 -10.14 6.56 5.23
N MET A 38 -9.55 5.47 5.68
CA MET A 38 -9.76 4.91 7.02
C MET A 38 -8.85 5.59 8.06
N THR A 39 -9.26 5.55 9.32
CA THR A 39 -8.35 5.90 10.41
C THR A 39 -7.25 4.86 10.53
N VAL A 40 -6.14 5.22 11.16
CA VAL A 40 -5.01 4.29 11.37
C VAL A 40 -5.46 3.02 12.11
N ARG A 41 -6.28 3.19 13.16
CA ARG A 41 -6.82 2.07 13.95
C ARG A 41 -7.67 1.13 13.11
N GLU A 42 -8.61 1.67 12.35
CA GLU A 42 -9.47 0.88 11.46
C GLU A 42 -8.68 0.15 10.37
N ALA A 43 -7.68 0.82 9.80
CA ALA A 43 -6.81 0.24 8.79
C ALA A 43 -6.01 -0.94 9.34
N LEU A 44 -5.43 -0.82 10.53
CA LEU A 44 -4.71 -1.91 11.19
C LEU A 44 -5.62 -3.10 11.48
N ASN A 45 -6.83 -2.85 11.98
CA ASN A 45 -7.81 -3.90 12.24
C ASN A 45 -8.24 -4.60 10.94
N THR A 46 -8.48 -3.84 9.89
CA THR A 46 -8.85 -4.38 8.58
C THR A 46 -7.73 -5.23 7.98
N LEU A 47 -6.49 -4.77 8.05
CA LEU A 47 -5.34 -5.54 7.58
C LEU A 47 -5.12 -6.83 8.39
N ALA A 48 -5.42 -6.82 9.69
CA ALA A 48 -5.28 -7.99 10.53
C ALA A 48 -6.21 -9.15 10.14
N VAL A 49 -7.40 -8.84 9.63
CA VAL A 49 -8.40 -9.86 9.23
C VAL A 49 -8.40 -10.16 7.74
N THR A 50 -7.67 -9.42 6.93
CA THR A 50 -7.65 -9.60 5.47
C THR A 50 -6.77 -10.79 5.07
N PRO A 51 -7.30 -11.77 4.31
CA PRO A 51 -6.54 -12.98 3.94
C PRO A 51 -5.69 -12.77 2.69
N ARG A 52 -4.67 -11.94 2.75
CA ARG A 52 -3.74 -11.66 1.64
C ARG A 52 -2.29 -11.77 2.11
N PRO A 53 -1.76 -12.99 2.29
CA PRO A 53 -0.47 -13.21 2.95
C PRO A 53 0.74 -12.60 2.23
N SER A 54 0.64 -12.33 0.93
CA SER A 54 1.74 -11.72 0.17
C SER A 54 1.84 -10.20 0.36
N ALA A 55 0.71 -9.51 0.44
CA ALA A 55 0.67 -8.05 0.43
C ALA A 55 0.46 -7.43 1.82
N VAL A 56 -0.34 -8.07 2.67
CA VAL A 56 -0.69 -7.54 4.00
C VAL A 56 0.53 -7.26 4.88
N PRO A 57 1.52 -8.15 5.03
CA PRO A 57 2.66 -7.89 5.91
C PRO A 57 3.46 -6.65 5.51
N ALA A 58 3.67 -6.45 4.22
CA ALA A 58 4.44 -5.33 3.70
C ALA A 58 3.73 -3.99 3.94
N ILE A 59 2.45 -3.92 3.62
CA ILE A 59 1.63 -2.72 3.81
C ILE A 59 1.46 -2.40 5.30
N LYS A 60 1.26 -3.41 6.13
CA LYS A 60 1.19 -3.26 7.58
C LYS A 60 2.48 -2.68 8.17
N ARG A 61 3.64 -3.17 7.73
CA ARG A 61 4.95 -2.64 8.15
C ARG A 61 5.13 -1.19 7.74
N LEU A 62 4.74 -0.84 6.52
CA LEU A 62 4.78 0.53 6.04
C LEU A 62 3.91 1.44 6.91
N LEU A 63 2.69 1.04 7.19
CA LEU A 63 1.76 1.80 8.04
C LEU A 63 2.34 1.99 9.45
N LEU A 64 2.86 0.94 10.07
CA LEU A 64 3.50 1.03 11.39
C LEU A 64 4.74 1.94 11.39
N SER A 65 5.53 1.92 10.33
CA SER A 65 6.67 2.81 10.18
C SER A 65 6.25 4.29 10.12
N VAL A 66 5.20 4.59 9.37
CA VAL A 66 4.67 5.96 9.27
C VAL A 66 4.07 6.41 10.60
N VAL A 67 3.36 5.54 11.30
CA VAL A 67 2.84 5.78 12.66
C VAL A 67 3.97 6.11 13.63
N ALA A 68 5.04 5.34 13.62
CA ALA A 68 6.21 5.60 14.46
C ALA A 68 6.87 6.96 14.15
N SER A 69 6.84 7.40 12.91
CA SER A 69 7.32 8.74 12.52
C SER A 69 6.44 9.84 13.08
N VAL A 70 5.15 9.63 13.16
CA VAL A 70 4.18 10.56 13.79
C VAL A 70 4.41 10.62 15.28
N ASP A 71 4.63 9.50 15.95
CA ASP A 71 4.91 9.44 17.39
C ASP A 71 6.17 10.23 17.77
N ARG A 72 7.20 10.15 16.92
CA ARG A 72 8.42 10.97 17.10
C ARG A 72 8.18 12.47 17.01
N LYS A 73 7.15 12.89 16.30
CA LYS A 73 6.73 14.30 16.22
C LYS A 73 5.83 14.73 17.39
N ALA A 74 5.63 13.86 18.36
CA ALA A 74 4.79 14.07 19.54
C ALA A 74 3.35 14.49 19.23
N HIS A 75 2.76 13.89 18.20
CA HIS A 75 1.36 14.12 17.85
C HIS A 75 0.43 13.48 18.90
N PRO A 76 -0.59 14.19 19.42
CA PRO A 76 -1.37 13.74 20.56
C PRO A 76 -2.24 12.50 20.29
N ASN A 77 -2.78 12.34 19.08
CA ASN A 77 -3.73 11.28 18.74
C ASN A 77 -3.37 10.60 17.43
N THR A 78 -2.38 9.72 17.46
CA THR A 78 -1.92 9.01 16.27
C THR A 78 -2.97 8.06 15.70
N ASP A 79 -3.75 7.40 16.56
CA ASP A 79 -4.74 6.40 16.13
C ASP A 79 -5.93 7.00 15.37
N ASP A 80 -6.23 8.26 15.60
CA ASP A 80 -7.34 8.96 14.97
C ASP A 80 -6.95 9.65 13.65
N LEU A 81 -5.69 9.63 13.29
CA LEU A 81 -5.22 10.15 12.02
C LEU A 81 -5.77 9.33 10.85
N ILE A 82 -6.01 9.98 9.75
CA ILE A 82 -6.62 9.39 8.55
C ILE A 82 -5.55 9.11 7.51
N ILE A 83 -5.67 7.97 6.86
CA ILE A 83 -4.85 7.64 5.69
C ILE A 83 -5.39 8.46 4.51
N SER A 84 -4.74 9.59 4.25
CA SER A 84 -5.21 10.56 3.26
C SER A 84 -4.92 10.14 1.84
N LYS A 85 -3.70 9.68 1.59
CA LYS A 85 -3.26 9.25 0.27
C LYS A 85 -2.50 7.95 0.35
N VAL A 86 -2.85 7.03 -0.52
CA VAL A 86 -2.09 5.81 -0.76
C VAL A 86 -2.06 5.57 -2.26
N TYR A 87 -0.87 5.42 -2.82
CA TYR A 87 -0.73 5.06 -4.22
C TYR A 87 0.37 4.04 -4.42
N VAL A 88 0.20 3.27 -5.47
CA VAL A 88 1.09 2.19 -5.85
C VAL A 88 1.59 2.45 -7.26
N ASP A 89 2.89 2.59 -7.40
CA ASP A 89 3.56 2.80 -8.66
C ASP A 89 4.24 1.51 -9.13
N GLY A 90 4.32 1.28 -10.43
CA GLY A 90 5.03 0.15 -10.99
C GLY A 90 6.54 0.27 -10.81
N GLY A 91 7.17 -0.83 -10.41
CA GLY A 91 8.62 -0.93 -10.30
C GLY A 91 9.24 -1.74 -11.45
N PRO A 92 10.56 -1.99 -11.39
CA PRO A 92 11.25 -2.80 -12.39
C PRO A 92 10.73 -4.24 -12.40
N MET A 93 10.70 -4.85 -13.58
CA MET A 93 10.28 -6.23 -13.75
C MET A 93 11.50 -7.17 -13.86
N LEU A 94 11.41 -8.30 -13.19
CA LEU A 94 12.30 -9.43 -13.43
C LEU A 94 11.67 -10.31 -14.50
N ARG A 95 12.42 -10.54 -15.57
CA ARG A 95 12.00 -11.41 -16.65
C ARG A 95 12.57 -12.80 -16.44
N ARG A 96 11.72 -13.81 -16.44
CA ARG A 96 12.08 -15.22 -16.30
C ARG A 96 11.46 -16.01 -17.43
N ILE A 97 12.04 -17.17 -17.73
CA ILE A 97 11.54 -18.10 -18.74
C ILE A 97 11.08 -19.36 -18.04
N GLN A 98 9.88 -19.79 -18.36
CA GLN A 98 9.33 -21.06 -17.89
C GLN A 98 9.13 -21.99 -19.08
N ALA A 99 9.68 -23.20 -18.98
CA ALA A 99 9.46 -24.25 -19.98
C ALA A 99 8.03 -24.80 -19.86
N HIS A 100 7.39 -24.96 -21.01
CA HIS A 100 6.09 -25.61 -21.14
C HIS A 100 6.21 -26.85 -22.08
N ALA A 101 5.13 -27.62 -22.15
CA ALA A 101 5.07 -28.81 -23.00
C ALA A 101 5.44 -28.53 -24.49
N MET A 102 6.00 -29.49 -25.19
CA MET A 102 6.42 -29.39 -26.58
C MET A 102 7.58 -28.43 -26.88
N GLY A 103 8.50 -28.22 -25.94
CA GLY A 103 9.67 -27.36 -26.14
C GLY A 103 9.37 -25.87 -26.24
N ARG A 104 8.16 -25.45 -25.92
CA ARG A 104 7.80 -24.04 -25.87
C ARG A 104 8.26 -23.40 -24.57
N ALA A 105 8.91 -22.24 -24.67
CA ALA A 105 9.28 -21.43 -23.52
C ALA A 105 8.40 -20.19 -23.46
N PHE A 106 7.78 -19.95 -22.29
CA PHE A 106 6.99 -18.73 -22.04
C PHE A 106 7.73 -17.78 -21.13
N ARG A 107 7.62 -16.49 -21.42
CA ARG A 107 8.19 -15.45 -20.58
C ARG A 107 7.29 -15.19 -19.39
N ILE A 108 7.88 -15.22 -18.19
CA ILE A 108 7.23 -14.81 -16.94
C ILE A 108 7.76 -13.44 -16.54
N ARG A 109 6.84 -12.54 -16.26
CA ARG A 109 7.16 -11.20 -15.77
C ARG A 109 6.90 -11.14 -14.26
N ARG A 110 7.97 -11.11 -13.48
CA ARG A 110 7.90 -10.88 -12.04
C ARG A 110 7.91 -9.38 -11.79
N ARG A 111 6.74 -8.82 -11.56
CA ARG A 111 6.55 -7.39 -11.36
C ARG A 111 6.85 -7.00 -9.92
N SER A 112 7.36 -5.79 -9.75
CA SER A 112 7.50 -5.15 -8.44
C SER A 112 6.73 -3.84 -8.40
N CYS A 113 6.58 -3.27 -7.21
CA CYS A 113 5.89 -2.00 -7.04
C CYS A 113 6.53 -1.15 -5.96
N HIS A 114 6.17 0.12 -5.96
CA HIS A 114 6.51 1.08 -4.92
C HIS A 114 5.21 1.58 -4.31
N VAL A 115 5.08 1.48 -3.00
CA VAL A 115 3.89 1.93 -2.27
C VAL A 115 4.23 3.18 -1.49
N THR A 116 3.45 4.23 -1.68
CA THR A 116 3.56 5.48 -0.92
C THR A 116 2.29 5.67 -0.09
N LEU A 117 2.45 6.00 1.17
CA LEU A 117 1.37 6.21 2.11
C LEU A 117 1.55 7.53 2.85
N GLU A 118 0.50 8.34 2.88
CA GLU A 118 0.44 9.60 3.63
C GLU A 118 -0.67 9.53 4.67
N ILE A 119 -0.32 9.96 5.88
CA ILE A 119 -1.28 10.11 6.99
C ILE A 119 -1.49 11.59 7.23
N GLY A 120 -2.73 11.98 7.41
CA GLY A 120 -3.12 13.36 7.62
C GLY A 120 -4.21 13.55 8.67
N GLU A 121 -4.44 14.77 8.99
CA GLU A 121 -5.51 15.25 9.84
C GLU A 121 -6.71 15.71 9.03
#